data_0efda8183cb3a61eae5c529763dae01b
#
_entry.id   0efda8183cb3a61eae5c529763dae01b
#
_cell.length_a   1.000
_cell.length_b   1.000
_cell.length_c   1.000
_cell.angle_alpha   90.00
_cell.angle_beta   90.00
_cell.angle_gamma   90.00
#
_symmetry.space_group_name_H-M   'P 1'
#
loop_
_entity.id
_entity.type
_entity.pdbx_description
1 polymer ?
#
loop_
_entity_poly.entity_id
_entity_poly.type
_entity_poly.pdbx_seq_one_letter_code
_entity_poly.pdbx_strand_id
1 'polypeptide(L)'
;MRKCKVKLNRDEISSPEFWTDERCFITECLNSEEIPEFSLAVARVKPSVTTQLHSLRDTKEIYIIRKGTGLVLVGKKELEVSIGDSIIIPANTPQRITNLSDSEDLEFYCHCSPRFVPAAYENLETNNS
;
A
#
# COMPACT_ATOMS: atom_id res chain seq x y z
N MET A 1 35.22 -7.22 -5.22
CA MET A 1 34.14 -6.21 -5.19
C MET A 1 32.90 -6.75 -5.88
N ARG A 2 31.78 -6.72 -5.21
CA ARG A 2 30.53 -7.24 -5.73
C ARG A 2 29.96 -6.28 -6.78
N LYS A 3 29.64 -6.81 -7.95
CA LYS A 3 29.06 -6.02 -9.01
C LYS A 3 27.58 -5.68 -8.68
N CYS A 4 27.24 -4.42 -8.67
CA CYS A 4 25.87 -3.96 -8.41
C CYS A 4 24.99 -4.23 -9.65
N LYS A 5 23.84 -4.85 -9.44
CA LYS A 5 22.87 -5.03 -10.51
C LYS A 5 22.17 -3.70 -10.79
N VAL A 6 22.18 -3.27 -12.04
CA VAL A 6 21.50 -2.05 -12.48
C VAL A 6 20.09 -2.35 -12.96
N LYS A 7 19.86 -3.53 -13.51
CA LYS A 7 18.54 -3.95 -13.98
C LYS A 7 18.13 -5.23 -13.29
N LEU A 8 16.97 -5.23 -12.68
CA LEU A 8 16.39 -6.39 -12.01
C LEU A 8 15.45 -7.13 -12.95
N ASN A 9 15.36 -8.46 -12.76
CA ASN A 9 14.46 -9.28 -13.55
C ASN A 9 13.03 -9.10 -13.02
N ARG A 10 12.17 -8.53 -13.85
CA ARG A 10 10.78 -8.25 -13.52
C ARG A 10 10.02 -9.47 -12.99
N ASP A 11 10.25 -10.65 -13.57
CA ASP A 11 9.54 -11.86 -13.18
C ASP A 11 9.91 -12.36 -11.78
N GLU A 12 11.06 -11.93 -11.25
CA GLU A 12 11.54 -12.31 -9.93
C GLU A 12 11.10 -11.33 -8.85
N ILE A 13 10.79 -10.07 -9.21
CA ILE A 13 10.58 -8.99 -8.23
C ILE A 13 9.19 -8.38 -8.29
N SER A 14 8.39 -8.71 -9.29
CA SER A 14 7.06 -8.14 -9.49
C SER A 14 6.00 -9.24 -9.55
N SER A 15 4.74 -8.83 -9.51
CA SER A 15 3.61 -9.74 -9.65
C SER A 15 2.55 -9.14 -10.58
N PRO A 16 1.70 -9.98 -11.20
CA PRO A 16 0.47 -9.47 -11.78
C PRO A 16 -0.46 -8.97 -10.69
N GLU A 17 -1.50 -8.24 -11.07
CA GLU A 17 -2.50 -7.76 -10.11
C GLU A 17 -3.23 -8.93 -9.46
N PHE A 18 -3.43 -8.87 -8.14
CA PHE A 18 -4.16 -9.88 -7.38
C PHE A 18 -5.05 -9.23 -6.32
N TRP A 19 -6.13 -9.91 -6.01
CA TRP A 19 -7.07 -9.48 -4.97
C TRP A 19 -6.51 -9.81 -3.58
N THR A 20 -6.74 -8.93 -2.62
CA THR A 20 -6.34 -9.14 -1.23
C THR A 20 -7.54 -9.04 -0.28
N ASP A 21 -7.41 -9.64 0.90
CA ASP A 21 -8.41 -9.52 1.96
C ASP A 21 -8.51 -8.10 2.54
N GLU A 22 -7.59 -7.22 2.15
CA GLU A 22 -7.65 -5.79 2.49
C GLU A 22 -8.79 -5.08 1.76
N ARG A 23 -9.48 -5.75 0.87
CA ARG A 23 -10.52 -5.22 -0.02
C ARG A 23 -9.94 -4.30 -1.10
N CYS A 24 -8.78 -4.65 -1.59
CA CYS A 24 -8.16 -3.94 -2.72
C CYS A 24 -7.35 -4.91 -3.58
N PHE A 25 -7.08 -4.47 -4.80
CA PHE A 25 -6.17 -5.17 -5.72
C PHE A 25 -4.78 -4.61 -5.55
N ILE A 26 -3.78 -5.47 -5.59
CA ILE A 26 -2.37 -5.10 -5.46
C ILE A 26 -1.60 -5.61 -6.67
N THR A 27 -0.73 -4.77 -7.21
CA THR A 27 0.30 -5.15 -8.17
C THR A 27 1.65 -4.84 -7.54
N GLU A 28 2.45 -5.84 -7.25
CA GLU A 28 3.80 -5.60 -6.77
C GLU A 28 4.69 -5.17 -7.93
N CYS A 29 5.27 -3.97 -7.84
CA CYS A 29 6.20 -3.46 -8.83
C CYS A 29 7.62 -3.89 -8.52
N LEU A 30 7.98 -3.89 -7.25
CA LEU A 30 9.30 -4.26 -6.76
C LEU A 30 9.19 -4.73 -5.32
N ASN A 31 9.46 -6.02 -5.11
CA ASN A 31 9.60 -6.56 -3.76
C ASN A 31 10.56 -7.74 -3.82
N SER A 32 11.76 -7.57 -3.30
CA SER A 32 12.84 -8.55 -3.40
C SER A 32 13.68 -8.58 -2.15
N GLU A 33 14.10 -9.79 -1.75
CA GLU A 33 15.04 -9.97 -0.65
C GLU A 33 16.40 -9.32 -0.94
N GLU A 34 16.73 -9.11 -2.22
CA GLU A 34 17.97 -8.43 -2.63
C GLU A 34 17.94 -6.94 -2.30
N ILE A 35 16.73 -6.37 -2.09
CA ILE A 35 16.55 -4.97 -1.75
C ILE A 35 15.69 -4.90 -0.48
N PRO A 36 16.29 -5.17 0.69
CA PRO A 36 15.52 -5.18 1.92
C PRO A 36 15.07 -3.79 2.39
N GLU A 37 15.64 -2.72 1.81
CA GLU A 37 15.41 -1.35 2.28
C GLU A 37 14.03 -0.84 1.93
N PHE A 38 13.41 -1.33 0.83
CA PHE A 38 12.08 -0.85 0.43
C PHE A 38 11.39 -1.81 -0.53
N SER A 39 10.09 -1.58 -0.70
CA SER A 39 9.30 -2.21 -1.77
C SER A 39 8.34 -1.18 -2.36
N LEU A 40 7.83 -1.46 -3.56
CA LEU A 40 6.90 -0.60 -4.27
C LEU A 40 5.78 -1.43 -4.88
N ALA A 41 4.55 -1.02 -4.62
CA ALA A 41 3.37 -1.65 -5.18
C ALA A 41 2.37 -0.59 -5.66
N VAL A 42 1.41 -1.00 -6.47
CA VAL A 42 0.24 -0.19 -6.81
C VAL A 42 -0.98 -0.85 -6.20
N ALA A 43 -1.77 -0.07 -5.47
CA ALA A 43 -3.05 -0.51 -4.94
C ALA A 43 -4.18 0.09 -5.80
N ARG A 44 -5.21 -0.70 -6.03
CA ARG A 44 -6.42 -0.26 -6.74
C ARG A 44 -7.63 -0.58 -5.88
N VAL A 45 -8.42 0.43 -5.57
CA VAL A 45 -9.61 0.32 -4.71
C VAL A 45 -10.84 0.66 -5.54
N LYS A 46 -11.81 -0.24 -5.57
CA LYS A 46 -13.05 -0.04 -6.32
C LYS A 46 -13.89 1.09 -5.73
N PRO A 47 -14.83 1.65 -6.51
CA PRO A 47 -15.67 2.74 -6.04
C PRO A 47 -16.36 2.42 -4.71
N SER A 48 -16.40 3.40 -3.83
CA SER A 48 -17.08 3.37 -2.53
C SER A 48 -16.53 2.36 -1.52
N VAL A 49 -15.43 1.68 -1.84
CA VAL A 49 -14.82 0.68 -0.95
C VAL A 49 -13.88 1.34 0.04
N THR A 50 -13.90 0.87 1.27
CA THR A 50 -12.93 1.20 2.32
C THR A 50 -12.05 -0.02 2.54
N THR A 51 -10.73 0.18 2.50
CA THR A 51 -9.79 -0.91 2.74
C THR A 51 -9.80 -1.31 4.22
N GLN A 52 -9.22 -2.47 4.50
CA GLN A 52 -9.17 -3.01 5.85
C GLN A 52 -8.33 -2.13 6.77
N LEU A 53 -8.84 -1.84 7.98
CA LEU A 53 -8.05 -1.16 8.99
C LEU A 53 -6.92 -2.06 9.43
N HIS A 54 -5.69 -1.59 9.30
CA HIS A 54 -4.49 -2.37 9.59
C HIS A 54 -3.34 -1.47 10.01
N SER A 55 -2.28 -2.08 10.50
CA SER A 55 -1.00 -1.41 10.71
C SER A 55 0.13 -2.29 10.18
N LEU A 56 1.28 -1.69 9.91
CA LEU A 56 2.47 -2.42 9.47
C LEU A 56 3.52 -2.33 10.56
N ARG A 57 3.91 -3.49 11.10
CA ARG A 57 4.90 -3.56 12.17
C ARG A 57 6.25 -3.09 11.66
N ASP A 58 6.82 -2.10 12.35
CA ASP A 58 8.17 -1.59 12.10
C ASP A 58 8.41 -1.19 10.64
N THR A 59 7.34 -0.82 9.93
CA THR A 59 7.38 -0.50 8.50
C THR A 59 6.70 0.83 8.27
N LYS A 60 7.45 1.78 7.69
CA LYS A 60 6.90 3.06 7.22
C LYS A 60 6.32 2.85 5.83
N GLU A 61 5.19 3.47 5.56
CA GLU A 61 4.57 3.41 4.24
C GLU A 61 4.27 4.80 3.72
N ILE A 62 4.47 5.01 2.42
CA ILE A 62 4.09 6.25 1.75
C ILE A 62 3.10 5.89 0.65
N TYR A 63 1.93 6.55 0.66
CA TYR A 63 0.99 6.49 -0.46
C TYR A 63 1.22 7.68 -1.36
N ILE A 64 1.24 7.45 -2.67
CA ILE A 64 1.25 8.51 -3.68
C ILE A 64 0.06 8.27 -4.57
N ILE A 65 -0.90 9.21 -4.57
CA ILE A 65 -2.15 9.04 -5.32
C ILE A 65 -1.90 9.28 -6.79
N ARG A 66 -2.24 8.29 -7.62
CA ARG A 66 -2.05 8.38 -9.07
C ARG A 66 -3.34 8.50 -9.85
N LYS A 67 -4.49 8.16 -9.24
CA LYS A 67 -5.80 8.25 -9.90
C LYS A 67 -6.89 8.29 -8.85
N GLY A 68 -7.88 9.15 -9.03
CA GLY A 68 -9.06 9.19 -8.18
C GLY A 68 -8.92 10.07 -6.95
N THR A 69 -9.87 9.93 -6.04
CA THR A 69 -9.96 10.70 -4.79
C THR A 69 -10.23 9.75 -3.64
N GLY A 70 -9.66 10.03 -2.49
CA GLY A 70 -9.79 9.17 -1.33
C GLY A 70 -9.87 9.92 -0.02
N LEU A 71 -10.28 9.20 1.01
CA LEU A 71 -10.22 9.65 2.39
C LEU A 71 -9.30 8.67 3.13
N VAL A 72 -8.12 9.15 3.53
CA VAL A 72 -7.16 8.29 4.22
C VAL A 72 -7.23 8.53 5.72
N LEU A 73 -7.22 7.44 6.50
CA LEU A 73 -7.10 7.49 7.95
C LEU A 73 -5.67 7.13 8.31
N VAL A 74 -5.00 8.00 9.06
CA VAL A 74 -3.65 7.77 9.61
C VAL A 74 -3.73 8.02 11.11
N GLY A 75 -3.69 6.94 11.90
CA GLY A 75 -3.92 7.03 13.33
C GLY A 75 -5.34 7.50 13.61
N LYS A 76 -5.49 8.75 14.08
CA LYS A 76 -6.79 9.36 14.34
C LYS A 76 -7.13 10.48 13.37
N LYS A 77 -6.25 10.76 12.42
CA LYS A 77 -6.45 11.83 11.42
C LYS A 77 -7.07 11.30 10.15
N GLU A 78 -8.06 12.01 9.65
CA GLU A 78 -8.63 11.75 8.33
C GLU A 78 -8.24 12.87 7.39
N LEU A 79 -7.78 12.50 6.19
CA LEU A 79 -7.29 13.45 5.18
C LEU A 79 -7.92 13.11 3.83
N GLU A 80 -8.51 14.11 3.17
CA GLU A 80 -8.89 13.94 1.77
C GLU A 80 -7.66 14.04 0.89
N VAL A 81 -7.57 13.16 -0.10
CA VAL A 81 -6.43 13.07 -1.00
C VAL A 81 -6.88 12.95 -2.44
N SER A 82 -6.04 13.44 -3.36
CA SER A 82 -6.27 13.40 -4.80
C SER A 82 -4.95 13.21 -5.53
N ILE A 83 -5.00 13.15 -6.86
CA ILE A 83 -3.82 12.91 -7.71
C ILE A 83 -2.67 13.84 -7.32
N GLY A 84 -1.51 13.26 -7.10
CA GLY A 84 -0.29 13.97 -6.76
C GLY A 84 -0.02 14.11 -5.27
N ASP A 85 -1.01 13.82 -4.42
CA ASP A 85 -0.81 13.88 -2.97
C ASP A 85 0.03 12.70 -2.49
N SER A 86 0.90 12.98 -1.52
CA SER A 86 1.72 11.97 -0.85
C SER A 86 1.36 11.94 0.63
N ILE A 87 1.12 10.76 1.16
CA ILE A 87 0.74 10.57 2.55
C ILE A 87 1.77 9.68 3.22
N ILE A 88 2.36 10.17 4.31
CA ILE A 88 3.33 9.39 5.10
C ILE A 88 2.59 8.72 6.25
N ILE A 89 2.71 7.40 6.31
CA ILE A 89 2.13 6.59 7.38
C ILE A 89 3.28 6.04 8.22
N PRO A 90 3.45 6.53 9.46
CA PRO A 90 4.51 6.02 10.33
C PRO A 90 4.33 4.54 10.64
N ALA A 91 5.42 3.87 11.00
CA ALA A 91 5.38 2.48 11.42
C ALA A 91 4.39 2.28 12.56
N ASN A 92 3.76 1.12 12.60
CA ASN A 92 2.86 0.69 13.70
C ASN A 92 1.61 1.57 13.88
N THR A 93 1.24 2.34 12.84
CA THR A 93 0.12 3.29 12.90
C THR A 93 -1.09 2.72 12.18
N PRO A 94 -2.29 2.73 12.79
CA PRO A 94 -3.50 2.29 12.12
C PRO A 94 -3.77 3.12 10.87
N GLN A 95 -4.14 2.44 9.78
CA GLN A 95 -4.36 3.07 8.48
C GLN A 95 -5.45 2.35 7.70
N ARG A 96 -6.16 3.11 6.90
CA ARG A 96 -7.07 2.62 5.86
C ARG A 96 -7.36 3.76 4.89
N ILE A 97 -7.90 3.44 3.73
CA ILE A 97 -8.30 4.45 2.75
C ILE A 97 -9.67 4.10 2.18
N THR A 98 -10.49 5.12 1.95
CA THR A 98 -11.81 4.98 1.33
C THR A 98 -11.77 5.63 -0.05
N ASN A 99 -12.26 4.94 -1.07
CA ASN A 99 -12.48 5.54 -2.37
C ASN A 99 -13.76 6.38 -2.30
N LEU A 100 -13.61 7.70 -2.45
CA LEU A 100 -14.74 8.63 -2.34
C LEU A 100 -15.60 8.72 -3.60
N SER A 101 -15.14 8.16 -4.71
CA SER A 101 -15.93 8.11 -5.94
C SER A 101 -16.90 6.92 -5.92
N ASP A 102 -18.07 7.11 -6.51
CA ASP A 102 -19.03 6.01 -6.69
C ASP A 102 -18.92 5.38 -8.09
N SER A 103 -18.01 5.86 -8.95
CA SER A 103 -17.90 5.41 -10.33
C SER A 103 -16.47 5.13 -10.81
N GLU A 104 -15.46 5.72 -10.18
CA GLU A 104 -14.07 5.62 -10.62
C GLU A 104 -13.20 4.87 -9.60
N ASP A 105 -12.24 4.10 -10.10
CA ASP A 105 -11.26 3.45 -9.24
C ASP A 105 -10.32 4.47 -8.60
N LEU A 106 -9.85 4.16 -7.41
CA LEU A 106 -8.77 4.88 -6.73
C LEU A 106 -7.51 4.04 -6.90
N GLU A 107 -6.41 4.67 -7.35
CA GLU A 107 -5.13 3.99 -7.48
C GLU A 107 -4.03 4.82 -6.84
N PHE A 108 -3.15 4.14 -6.13
CA PHE A 108 -2.02 4.80 -5.48
C PHE A 108 -0.83 3.87 -5.37
N TYR A 109 0.36 4.47 -5.37
CA TYR A 109 1.58 3.74 -5.07
C TYR A 109 1.70 3.54 -3.56
N CYS A 110 2.21 2.38 -3.18
CA CYS A 110 2.56 2.04 -1.80
C CYS A 110 4.05 1.78 -1.74
N HIS A 111 4.78 2.67 -1.09
CA HIS A 111 6.22 2.51 -0.87
C HIS A 111 6.43 2.14 0.59
N CYS A 112 6.97 0.96 0.84
CA CYS A 112 7.26 0.48 2.19
C CYS A 112 8.76 0.47 2.46
N SER A 113 9.17 0.93 3.63
CA SER A 113 10.53 0.82 4.11
C SER A 113 10.57 0.39 5.58
N PRO A 114 11.20 -0.77 5.88
CA PRO A 114 11.78 -1.73 4.95
C PRO A 114 10.76 -2.34 3.98
N ARG A 115 11.19 -3.25 3.13
CA ARG A 115 10.30 -3.91 2.17
C ARG A 115 9.12 -4.57 2.87
N PHE A 116 7.97 -4.55 2.21
CA PHE A 116 6.78 -5.21 2.75
C PHE A 116 6.98 -6.72 2.84
N VAL A 117 6.64 -7.29 4.00
CA VAL A 117 6.55 -8.73 4.21
C VAL A 117 5.22 -9.04 4.90
N PRO A 118 4.55 -10.15 4.54
CA PRO A 118 3.25 -10.47 5.14
C PRO A 118 3.25 -10.52 6.66
N ALA A 119 4.36 -10.92 7.28
CA ALA A 119 4.48 -10.99 8.73
C ALA A 119 4.35 -9.64 9.43
N ALA A 120 4.58 -8.53 8.71
CA ALA A 120 4.45 -7.18 9.26
C ALA A 120 3.00 -6.70 9.30
N TYR A 121 2.11 -7.30 8.52
CA TYR A 121 0.73 -6.87 8.41
C TYR A 121 -0.09 -7.29 9.64
N GLU A 122 -0.75 -6.33 10.27
CA GLU A 122 -1.63 -6.57 11.41
C GLU A 122 -3.04 -6.09 11.07
N ASN A 123 -3.98 -7.03 10.99
CA ASN A 123 -5.39 -6.72 10.81
C ASN A 123 -5.94 -6.17 12.13
N LEU A 124 -6.48 -4.96 12.09
CA LEU A 124 -7.02 -4.29 13.28
C LEU A 124 -8.55 -4.30 13.31
N GLU A 125 -9.19 -4.93 12.34
CA GLU A 125 -10.65 -5.08 12.36
C GLU A 125 -11.02 -6.21 13.30
N THR A 126 -11.85 -5.89 14.28
CA THR A 126 -12.33 -6.91 15.19
C THR A 126 -13.50 -7.66 14.56
N ASN A 127 -13.38 -8.98 14.47
CA ASN A 127 -14.53 -9.82 14.17
C ASN A 127 -15.37 -9.93 15.43
N ASN A 128 -16.36 -9.07 15.54
CA ASN A 128 -17.40 -9.28 16.54
C ASN A 128 -18.35 -10.34 16.00
N SER A 129 -18.03 -11.55 16.30
CA SER A 129 -18.98 -12.62 16.11
C SER A 129 -19.95 -12.69 17.27
#